data_86f0a92f550ce6fb1f1482150c723b74
#
_entry.id   86f0a92f550ce6fb1f1482150c723b74
#
_cell.length_a   1.000
_cell.length_b   1.000
_cell.length_c   1.000
_cell.angle_alpha   90.00
_cell.angle_beta   90.00
_cell.angle_gamma   90.00
#
_symmetry.space_group_name_H-M   'P 1'
#
loop_
_entity.id
_entity.type
_entity.pdbx_description
1 polymer ?
#
loop_
_entity_poly.entity_id
_entity_poly.type
_entity_poly.pdbx_seq_one_letter_code
_entity_poly.pdbx_strand_id
1 'polypeptide(L)'
;WDYKDWYASNMSLWRKRWQWYGIKPGDKYVMFTLNAFNVKVNGETVYYIKKPENVLSVNVSLIQNEEQYKNLVDIMNDFNPAWLYIQPFVLNKLIQIYKKYDLKKPTALRYIESVGELLSSDLRRRAIEFFDVAFANMYGSEEMNGIAYECPEYHMQVLNDNIYIEVQNNNGISLSGDGEAIITNLNNFAMPLIRYNQCDCIVVDNSQPYSCVNNRNIICHINGRSSDCIALGDKEIN
;
A
#
# COMPACT_ATOMS: atom_id res chain seq x y z
N TRP A 1 8.70 -5.43 15.64
CA TRP A 1 8.59 -4.00 15.95
C TRP A 1 8.23 -3.78 17.42
N ASP A 2 8.90 -2.83 18.09
CA ASP A 2 8.41 -2.19 19.31
C ASP A 2 7.29 -1.19 18.94
N TYR A 3 6.37 -0.94 19.89
CA TYR A 3 5.26 -0.02 19.65
C TYR A 3 5.74 1.43 19.32
N LYS A 4 6.80 1.90 19.99
CA LYS A 4 7.35 3.24 19.77
C LYS A 4 8.00 3.36 18.40
N ASP A 5 8.77 2.36 18.00
CA ASP A 5 9.46 2.29 16.72
C ASP A 5 8.44 2.23 15.56
N TRP A 6 7.42 1.39 15.73
CA TRP A 6 6.33 1.29 14.74
C TRP A 6 5.55 2.60 14.61
N TYR A 7 5.26 3.27 15.75
CA TYR A 7 4.59 4.56 15.74
C TYR A 7 5.42 5.64 15.04
N ALA A 8 6.73 5.71 15.32
CA ALA A 8 7.64 6.67 14.69
C ALA A 8 7.67 6.47 13.15
N SER A 9 7.79 5.22 12.69
CA SER A 9 7.74 4.88 11.26
C SER A 9 6.42 5.28 10.60
N ASN A 10 5.29 5.03 11.27
CA ASN A 10 3.97 5.42 10.75
C ASN A 10 3.77 6.94 10.66
N MET A 11 4.43 7.73 11.50
CA MET A 11 4.33 9.20 11.43
C MET A 11 4.82 9.77 10.10
N SER A 12 5.80 9.13 9.48
CA SER A 12 6.23 9.49 8.12
C SER A 12 5.12 9.32 7.09
N LEU A 13 4.43 8.16 7.11
CA LEU A 13 3.28 7.88 6.24
C LEU A 13 2.13 8.86 6.50
N TRP A 14 1.76 9.10 7.78
CA TRP A 14 0.69 10.05 8.13
C TRP A 14 0.99 11.47 7.67
N ARG A 15 2.25 11.90 7.75
CA ARG A 15 2.69 13.21 7.25
C ARG A 15 2.44 13.33 5.75
N LYS A 16 2.75 12.30 4.95
CA LYS A 16 2.51 12.27 3.50
C LYS A 16 1.02 12.24 3.17
N ARG A 17 0.22 11.40 3.83
CA ARG A 17 -1.25 11.38 3.69
C ARG A 17 -1.86 12.75 3.93
N TRP A 18 -1.42 13.42 4.99
CA TRP A 18 -1.94 14.75 5.31
C TRP A 18 -1.48 15.82 4.32
N GLN A 19 -0.17 15.89 4.06
CA GLN A 19 0.41 16.94 3.20
C GLN A 19 -0.06 16.85 1.75
N TRP A 20 -0.21 15.65 1.22
CA TRP A 20 -0.49 15.44 -0.21
C TRP A 20 -1.95 15.16 -0.52
N TYR A 21 -2.65 14.52 0.38
CA TYR A 21 -4.03 14.07 0.14
C TYR A 21 -5.05 14.63 1.13
N GLY A 22 -4.61 15.47 2.08
CA GLY A 22 -5.48 16.08 3.09
C GLY A 22 -6.11 15.08 4.07
N ILE A 23 -5.59 13.84 4.15
CA ILE A 23 -6.08 12.80 5.05
C ILE A 23 -5.52 13.02 6.44
N LYS A 24 -6.40 13.17 7.43
CA LYS A 24 -6.04 13.47 8.82
C LYS A 24 -6.16 12.24 9.71
N PRO A 25 -5.37 12.14 10.78
CA PRO A 25 -5.66 11.21 11.87
C PRO A 25 -7.09 11.46 12.39
N GLY A 26 -7.89 10.39 12.49
CA GLY A 26 -9.31 10.48 12.86
C GLY A 26 -10.30 10.53 11.71
N ASP A 27 -9.87 10.72 10.46
CA ASP A 27 -10.72 10.47 9.30
C ASP A 27 -11.11 8.99 9.26
N LYS A 28 -12.41 8.71 9.04
CA LYS A 28 -12.90 7.33 8.93
C LYS A 28 -12.27 6.62 7.74
N TYR A 29 -11.81 5.38 7.94
CA TYR A 29 -11.30 4.59 6.83
C TYR A 29 -11.60 3.10 6.94
N VAL A 30 -11.58 2.43 5.80
CA VAL A 30 -11.63 0.98 5.74
C VAL A 30 -10.22 0.46 5.51
N MET A 31 -9.78 -0.44 6.40
CA MET A 31 -8.51 -1.13 6.29
C MET A 31 -8.76 -2.58 5.90
N PHE A 32 -8.39 -2.93 4.68
CA PHE A 32 -8.44 -4.29 4.20
C PHE A 32 -7.14 -5.01 4.58
N THR A 33 -7.27 -6.22 5.11
CA THR A 33 -6.14 -7.05 5.56
C THR A 33 -6.40 -8.50 5.22
N LEU A 34 -5.35 -9.32 5.15
CA LEU A 34 -5.49 -10.75 4.87
C LEU A 34 -5.71 -11.59 6.13
N ASN A 35 -5.13 -11.21 7.27
CA ASN A 35 -5.14 -12.04 8.50
C ASN A 35 -5.18 -11.22 9.80
N ALA A 36 -5.76 -10.02 9.80
CA ALA A 36 -5.66 -9.11 10.95
C ALA A 36 -6.39 -9.57 12.22
N PHE A 37 -7.37 -10.46 12.09
CA PHE A 37 -8.15 -10.94 13.23
C PHE A 37 -8.94 -12.21 12.89
N ASN A 38 -9.24 -12.99 13.92
CA ASN A 38 -10.19 -14.09 13.86
C ASN A 38 -11.12 -13.97 15.08
N VAL A 39 -12.21 -13.25 14.91
CA VAL A 39 -13.18 -12.93 15.97
C VAL A 39 -14.50 -13.63 15.68
N LYS A 40 -15.10 -14.19 16.71
CA LYS A 40 -16.45 -14.75 16.65
C LYS A 40 -17.44 -13.85 17.40
N VAL A 41 -18.56 -13.58 16.77
CA VAL A 41 -19.70 -12.88 17.36
C VAL A 41 -20.90 -13.84 17.33
N ASN A 42 -21.48 -14.13 18.47
CA ASN A 42 -22.57 -15.12 18.61
C ASN A 42 -22.23 -16.50 18.01
N GLY A 43 -20.95 -16.92 18.10
CA GLY A 43 -20.48 -18.20 17.57
C GLY A 43 -20.09 -18.20 16.09
N GLU A 44 -20.40 -17.17 15.33
CA GLU A 44 -20.06 -17.03 13.91
C GLU A 44 -18.79 -16.20 13.71
N THR A 45 -17.92 -16.65 12.80
CA THR A 45 -16.71 -15.90 12.42
C THR A 45 -17.11 -14.68 11.61
N VAL A 46 -16.68 -13.49 12.07
CA VAL A 46 -16.95 -12.23 11.39
C VAL A 46 -15.75 -11.82 10.54
N TYR A 47 -16.02 -11.26 9.36
CA TYR A 47 -14.98 -10.78 8.44
C TYR A 47 -14.71 -9.26 8.55
N TYR A 48 -15.42 -8.55 9.44
CA TYR A 48 -15.15 -7.14 9.72
C TYR A 48 -15.37 -6.79 11.20
N ILE A 49 -14.65 -5.77 11.66
CA ILE A 49 -14.82 -5.15 12.99
C ILE A 49 -14.70 -3.62 12.89
N LYS A 50 -15.57 -2.91 13.64
CA LYS A 50 -15.43 -1.45 13.83
C LYS A 50 -14.55 -1.20 15.05
N LYS A 51 -13.45 -0.48 14.86
CA LYS A 51 -12.52 -0.09 15.92
C LYS A 51 -12.81 1.33 16.42
N PRO A 52 -12.46 1.66 17.69
CA PRO A 52 -12.75 3.00 18.27
C PRO A 52 -12.10 4.16 17.49
N GLU A 53 -10.98 3.91 16.80
CA GLU A 53 -10.20 4.93 16.08
C GLU A 53 -10.79 5.32 14.71
N ASN A 54 -12.09 5.17 14.50
CA ASN A 54 -12.74 5.40 13.21
C ASN A 54 -12.24 4.47 12.09
N VAL A 55 -11.91 3.23 12.42
CA VAL A 55 -11.44 2.21 11.48
C VAL A 55 -12.47 1.10 11.34
N LEU A 56 -12.89 0.81 10.10
CA LEU A 56 -13.54 -0.43 9.74
C LEU A 56 -12.46 -1.39 9.23
N SER A 57 -12.07 -2.35 10.06
CA SER A 57 -11.09 -3.37 9.68
C SER A 57 -11.80 -4.57 9.04
N VAL A 58 -11.35 -4.96 7.85
CA VAL A 58 -11.93 -6.07 7.05
C VAL A 58 -10.86 -7.13 6.85
N ASN A 59 -11.15 -8.36 7.30
CA ASN A 59 -10.32 -9.54 6.98
C ASN A 59 -10.84 -10.19 5.70
N VAL A 60 -10.15 -9.93 4.60
CA VAL A 60 -10.58 -10.34 3.26
C VAL A 60 -10.52 -11.85 3.08
N SER A 61 -9.60 -12.55 3.78
CA SER A 61 -9.48 -14.02 3.70
C SER A 61 -10.72 -14.77 4.22
N LEU A 62 -11.57 -14.07 4.98
CA LEU A 62 -12.81 -14.63 5.53
C LEU A 62 -14.04 -14.37 4.64
N ILE A 63 -13.89 -13.62 3.55
CA ILE A 63 -14.97 -13.36 2.58
C ILE A 63 -14.98 -14.49 1.55
N GLN A 64 -16.02 -15.29 1.54
CA GLN A 64 -16.11 -16.52 0.76
C GLN A 64 -16.88 -16.38 -0.56
N ASN A 65 -17.78 -15.39 -0.66
CA ASN A 65 -18.70 -15.28 -1.80
C ASN A 65 -19.09 -13.83 -2.12
N GLU A 66 -19.78 -13.65 -3.25
CA GLU A 66 -20.19 -12.32 -3.72
C GLU A 66 -21.26 -11.66 -2.85
N GLU A 67 -22.10 -12.43 -2.19
CA GLU A 67 -23.14 -11.89 -1.28
C GLU A 67 -22.49 -11.20 -0.08
N GLN A 68 -21.43 -11.78 0.46
CA GLN A 68 -20.65 -11.14 1.52
C GLN A 68 -19.96 -9.86 1.05
N TYR A 69 -19.48 -9.81 -0.22
CA TYR A 69 -18.96 -8.55 -0.79
C TYR A 69 -20.05 -7.49 -0.95
N LYS A 70 -21.27 -7.86 -1.36
CA LYS A 70 -22.41 -6.92 -1.40
C LYS A 70 -22.73 -6.37 -0.02
N ASN A 71 -22.87 -7.26 0.97
CA ASN A 71 -23.08 -6.84 2.36
C ASN A 71 -21.94 -5.95 2.89
N LEU A 72 -20.69 -6.24 2.51
CA LEU A 72 -19.56 -5.38 2.85
C LEU A 72 -19.71 -3.97 2.27
N VAL A 73 -20.20 -3.84 1.03
CA VAL A 73 -20.46 -2.53 0.41
C VAL A 73 -21.54 -1.76 1.20
N ASP A 74 -22.60 -2.43 1.64
CA ASP A 74 -23.65 -1.80 2.47
C ASP A 74 -23.06 -1.33 3.81
N ILE A 75 -22.25 -2.17 4.47
CA ILE A 75 -21.53 -1.81 5.70
C ILE A 75 -20.58 -0.63 5.48
N MET A 76 -19.88 -0.58 4.35
CA MET A 76 -19.00 0.53 3.99
C MET A 76 -19.79 1.82 3.75
N ASN A 77 -20.97 1.74 3.11
CA ASN A 77 -21.84 2.89 2.89
C ASN A 77 -22.38 3.45 4.22
N ASP A 78 -22.82 2.58 5.13
CA ASP A 78 -23.28 2.98 6.47
C ASP A 78 -22.13 3.58 7.30
N PHE A 79 -20.95 3.02 7.21
CA PHE A 79 -19.76 3.54 7.89
C PHE A 79 -19.29 4.87 7.28
N ASN A 80 -19.49 5.05 5.97
CA ASN A 80 -19.16 6.21 5.17
C ASN A 80 -17.70 6.68 5.33
N PRO A 81 -16.72 5.88 4.89
CA PRO A 81 -15.30 6.18 5.05
C PRO A 81 -14.86 7.36 4.17
N ALA A 82 -13.90 8.13 4.67
CA ALA A 82 -13.22 9.16 3.90
C ALA A 82 -12.14 8.58 2.97
N TRP A 83 -11.57 7.41 3.33
CA TRP A 83 -10.55 6.77 2.52
C TRP A 83 -10.47 5.26 2.71
N LEU A 84 -9.80 4.58 1.75
CA LEU A 84 -9.58 3.13 1.76
C LEU A 84 -8.08 2.84 1.80
N TYR A 85 -7.68 1.90 2.65
CA TYR A 85 -6.37 1.24 2.65
C TYR A 85 -6.58 -0.17 2.12
N ILE A 86 -6.12 -0.48 0.89
CA ILE A 86 -6.64 -1.61 0.13
C ILE A 86 -5.60 -2.27 -0.77
N GLN A 87 -5.61 -3.61 -0.86
CA GLN A 87 -4.80 -4.35 -1.81
C GLN A 87 -5.41 -4.29 -3.22
N PRO A 88 -4.59 -4.31 -4.29
CA PRO A 88 -5.02 -4.33 -5.68
C PRO A 88 -6.07 -5.38 -6.01
N PHE A 89 -5.91 -6.63 -5.55
CA PHE A 89 -6.89 -7.68 -5.87
C PHE A 89 -8.27 -7.40 -5.25
N VAL A 90 -8.32 -6.86 -4.01
CA VAL A 90 -9.57 -6.49 -3.35
C VAL A 90 -10.23 -5.32 -4.05
N LEU A 91 -9.44 -4.31 -4.42
CA LEU A 91 -9.91 -3.15 -5.17
C LEU A 91 -10.54 -3.56 -6.50
N ASN A 92 -9.89 -4.46 -7.24
CA ASN A 92 -10.44 -5.02 -8.49
C ASN A 92 -11.76 -5.75 -8.25
N LYS A 93 -11.84 -6.58 -7.20
CA LYS A 93 -13.08 -7.30 -6.85
C LYS A 93 -14.20 -6.33 -6.44
N LEU A 94 -13.91 -5.32 -5.64
CA LEU A 94 -14.90 -4.30 -5.27
C LEU A 94 -15.45 -3.57 -6.50
N ILE A 95 -14.61 -3.13 -7.43
CA ILE A 95 -15.05 -2.47 -8.67
C ILE A 95 -16.00 -3.39 -9.45
N GLN A 96 -15.68 -4.69 -9.55
CA GLN A 96 -16.56 -5.66 -10.22
C GLN A 96 -17.93 -5.77 -9.52
N ILE A 97 -17.95 -5.87 -8.19
CA ILE A 97 -19.18 -5.97 -7.39
C ILE A 97 -20.03 -4.70 -7.54
N TYR A 98 -19.43 -3.53 -7.39
CA TYR A 98 -20.13 -2.25 -7.56
C TYR A 98 -20.79 -2.15 -8.94
N LYS A 99 -20.06 -2.50 -10.01
CA LYS A 99 -20.58 -2.45 -11.39
C LYS A 99 -21.66 -3.50 -11.67
N LYS A 100 -21.43 -4.74 -11.19
CA LYS A 100 -22.35 -5.86 -11.44
C LYS A 100 -23.73 -5.63 -10.83
N TYR A 101 -23.78 -4.99 -9.65
CA TYR A 101 -25.01 -4.81 -8.88
C TYR A 101 -25.49 -3.36 -8.82
N ASP A 102 -24.87 -2.46 -9.59
CA ASP A 102 -25.17 -1.03 -9.63
C ASP A 102 -25.27 -0.39 -8.24
N LEU A 103 -24.27 -0.68 -7.39
CA LEU A 103 -24.27 -0.26 -5.99
C LEU A 103 -23.76 1.20 -5.85
N LYS A 104 -24.30 1.90 -4.84
CA LYS A 104 -23.84 3.25 -4.50
C LYS A 104 -22.47 3.20 -3.81
N LYS A 105 -21.64 4.21 -4.05
CA LYS A 105 -20.36 4.42 -3.38
C LYS A 105 -20.54 5.24 -2.09
N PRO A 106 -19.63 5.09 -1.09
CA PRO A 106 -19.64 5.95 0.09
C PRO A 106 -19.48 7.43 -0.31
N THR A 107 -20.34 8.30 0.21
CA THR A 107 -20.38 9.72 -0.20
C THR A 107 -19.22 10.56 0.36
N ALA A 108 -18.61 10.12 1.46
CA ALA A 108 -17.44 10.78 2.07
C ALA A 108 -16.10 10.34 1.47
N LEU A 109 -16.10 9.29 0.60
CA LEU A 109 -14.88 8.75 0.03
C LEU A 109 -14.21 9.78 -0.87
N ARG A 110 -12.93 10.11 -0.57
CA ARG A 110 -12.15 11.09 -1.31
C ARG A 110 -10.72 10.65 -1.61
N TYR A 111 -10.30 9.47 -1.08
CA TYR A 111 -8.95 8.97 -1.27
C TYR A 111 -8.87 7.44 -1.20
N ILE A 112 -8.04 6.85 -2.05
CA ILE A 112 -7.71 5.42 -2.03
C ILE A 112 -6.19 5.26 -1.98
N GLU A 113 -5.71 4.47 -1.02
CA GLU A 113 -4.32 4.06 -0.88
C GLU A 113 -4.19 2.58 -1.19
N SER A 114 -3.52 2.27 -2.29
CA SER A 114 -3.21 0.89 -2.70
C SER A 114 -1.93 0.41 -2.04
N VAL A 115 -1.92 -0.83 -1.54
CA VAL A 115 -0.80 -1.39 -0.77
C VAL A 115 -0.65 -2.89 -0.98
N GLY A 116 0.54 -3.41 -0.66
CA GLY A 116 0.79 -4.83 -0.40
C GLY A 116 0.95 -5.73 -1.62
N GLU A 117 0.67 -5.23 -2.82
CA GLU A 117 0.84 -5.96 -4.08
C GLU A 117 1.26 -5.01 -5.20
N LEU A 118 1.77 -5.57 -6.29
CA LEU A 118 2.07 -4.81 -7.49
C LEU A 118 0.78 -4.26 -8.11
N LEU A 119 0.70 -2.93 -8.23
CA LEU A 119 -0.44 -2.24 -8.81
C LEU A 119 -0.25 -2.10 -10.33
N SER A 120 -1.10 -2.78 -11.13
CA SER A 120 -1.06 -2.60 -12.58
C SER A 120 -1.61 -1.24 -13.00
N SER A 121 -1.06 -0.67 -14.07
CA SER A 121 -1.51 0.60 -14.66
C SER A 121 -2.99 0.56 -15.09
N ASP A 122 -3.47 -0.59 -15.59
CA ASP A 122 -4.87 -0.77 -15.96
C ASP A 122 -5.80 -0.74 -14.74
N LEU A 123 -5.46 -1.42 -13.66
CA LEU A 123 -6.28 -1.38 -12.44
C LEU A 123 -6.30 0.02 -11.84
N ARG A 124 -5.15 0.72 -11.79
CA ARG A 124 -5.08 2.12 -11.35
C ARG A 124 -6.02 3.00 -12.16
N ARG A 125 -5.94 2.95 -13.50
CA ARG A 125 -6.80 3.72 -14.38
C ARG A 125 -8.27 3.44 -14.11
N ARG A 126 -8.68 2.15 -14.08
CA ARG A 126 -10.06 1.75 -13.79
C ARG A 126 -10.55 2.20 -12.42
N ALA A 127 -9.70 2.19 -11.40
CA ALA A 127 -10.06 2.63 -10.05
C ALA A 127 -10.29 4.15 -10.00
N ILE A 128 -9.39 4.93 -10.61
CA ILE A 128 -9.53 6.39 -10.70
C ILE A 128 -10.79 6.77 -11.48
N GLU A 129 -11.00 6.17 -12.66
CA GLU A 129 -12.20 6.41 -13.47
C GLU A 129 -13.50 6.01 -12.75
N PHE A 130 -13.46 4.92 -11.98
CA PHE A 130 -14.66 4.45 -11.31
C PHE A 130 -14.98 5.23 -10.05
N PHE A 131 -14.02 5.44 -9.15
CA PHE A 131 -14.27 6.10 -7.87
C PHE A 131 -14.26 7.62 -7.96
N ASP A 132 -13.54 8.20 -8.91
CA ASP A 132 -13.35 9.65 -9.11
C ASP A 132 -12.80 10.33 -7.85
N VAL A 133 -11.76 9.75 -7.26
CA VAL A 133 -11.11 10.23 -6.03
C VAL A 133 -9.59 10.23 -6.19
N ALA A 134 -8.90 10.96 -5.31
CA ALA A 134 -7.44 10.91 -5.24
C ALA A 134 -6.95 9.49 -4.98
N PHE A 135 -5.82 9.12 -5.59
CA PHE A 135 -5.27 7.77 -5.52
C PHE A 135 -3.77 7.80 -5.33
N ALA A 136 -3.25 6.94 -4.44
CA ALA A 136 -1.83 6.73 -4.29
C ALA A 136 -1.49 5.24 -4.13
N ASN A 137 -0.26 4.89 -4.48
CA ASN A 137 0.33 3.61 -4.15
C ASN A 137 1.36 3.77 -3.01
N MET A 138 1.38 2.84 -2.07
CA MET A 138 2.36 2.76 -0.99
C MET A 138 3.15 1.47 -1.14
N TYR A 139 4.45 1.59 -1.27
CA TYR A 139 5.38 0.47 -1.24
C TYR A 139 5.90 0.26 0.17
N GLY A 140 5.82 -0.96 0.64
CA GLY A 140 6.25 -1.35 1.98
C GLY A 140 6.23 -2.85 2.20
N SER A 141 6.73 -3.28 3.35
CA SER A 141 6.72 -4.67 3.81
C SER A 141 6.49 -4.75 5.31
N GLU A 142 6.23 -5.95 5.83
CA GLU A 142 6.09 -6.18 7.27
C GLU A 142 7.39 -5.83 8.04
N GLU A 143 8.55 -6.07 7.42
CA GLU A 143 9.87 -5.82 7.98
C GLU A 143 10.20 -4.32 8.04
N MET A 144 9.83 -3.59 7.00
CA MET A 144 10.24 -2.20 6.80
C MET A 144 9.13 -1.18 7.12
N ASN A 145 7.86 -1.63 7.19
CA ASN A 145 6.69 -0.75 7.17
C ASN A 145 6.66 0.04 5.83
N GLY A 146 6.45 1.35 5.84
CA GLY A 146 6.50 2.17 4.63
C GLY A 146 7.93 2.38 4.13
N ILE A 147 8.19 1.99 2.89
CA ILE A 147 9.46 2.18 2.17
C ILE A 147 9.37 3.43 1.29
N ALA A 148 8.33 3.50 0.48
CA ALA A 148 8.10 4.62 -0.42
C ALA A 148 6.61 4.94 -0.55
N TYR A 149 6.31 6.18 -0.90
CA TYR A 149 4.94 6.69 -0.98
C TYR A 149 4.75 7.57 -2.22
N GLU A 150 3.68 7.36 -2.92
CA GLU A 150 3.40 8.06 -4.17
C GLU A 150 2.84 9.46 -3.92
N CYS A 151 3.40 10.47 -4.58
CA CYS A 151 2.89 11.84 -4.55
C CYS A 151 1.74 12.04 -5.55
N PRO A 152 1.02 13.20 -5.52
CA PRO A 152 -0.08 13.48 -6.45
C PRO A 152 0.31 13.52 -7.94
N GLU A 153 1.61 13.64 -8.25
CA GLU A 153 2.15 13.56 -9.62
C GLU A 153 2.59 12.13 -9.98
N TYR A 154 2.22 11.13 -9.16
CA TYR A 154 2.52 9.70 -9.32
C TYR A 154 4.01 9.32 -9.25
N HIS A 155 4.84 10.13 -8.59
CA HIS A 155 6.22 9.75 -8.31
C HIS A 155 6.32 9.03 -6.97
N MET A 156 6.92 7.84 -6.97
CA MET A 156 7.11 7.01 -5.77
C MET A 156 8.34 7.49 -4.99
N GLN A 157 8.11 8.31 -3.96
CA GLN A 157 9.17 8.89 -3.13
C GLN A 157 9.60 7.96 -2.01
N VAL A 158 10.89 7.71 -1.88
CA VAL A 158 11.44 7.01 -0.72
C VAL A 158 11.18 7.81 0.57
N LEU A 159 10.71 7.12 1.60
CA LEU A 159 10.48 7.69 2.93
C LEU A 159 11.81 7.77 3.71
N ASN A 160 12.66 8.75 3.37
CA ASN A 160 14.01 8.87 3.92
C ASN A 160 14.06 9.09 5.44
N ASP A 161 12.94 9.46 6.07
CA ASP A 161 12.80 9.47 7.52
C ASP A 161 12.76 8.05 8.13
N ASN A 162 12.39 7.05 7.31
CA ASN A 162 12.24 5.65 7.72
C ASN A 162 13.34 4.75 7.18
N ILE A 163 13.80 5.02 5.95
CA ILE A 163 14.49 4.06 5.11
C ILE A 163 15.72 4.70 4.46
N TYR A 164 16.84 3.99 4.52
CA TYR A 164 17.98 4.20 3.62
C TYR A 164 17.96 3.05 2.61
N ILE A 165 17.92 3.39 1.30
CA ILE A 165 17.80 2.43 0.21
C ILE A 165 19.04 2.46 -0.67
N GLU A 166 19.49 1.28 -1.04
CA GLU A 166 20.58 1.00 -1.99
C GLU A 166 20.06 -0.01 -3.02
N VAL A 167 20.70 -0.08 -4.16
CA VAL A 167 20.38 -1.03 -5.23
C VAL A 167 21.58 -1.93 -5.47
N GLN A 168 21.38 -3.24 -5.45
CA GLN A 168 22.39 -4.25 -5.73
C GLN A 168 22.18 -4.85 -7.11
N ASN A 169 23.23 -4.86 -7.92
CA ASN A 169 23.27 -5.53 -9.22
C ASN A 169 24.66 -6.19 -9.47
N ASN A 170 24.89 -6.69 -10.68
CA ASN A 170 26.15 -7.35 -11.06
C ASN A 170 27.39 -6.44 -10.96
N ASN A 171 27.22 -5.12 -10.94
CA ASN A 171 28.30 -4.14 -10.80
C ASN A 171 28.57 -3.75 -9.35
N GLY A 172 27.81 -4.29 -8.40
CA GLY A 172 27.93 -4.00 -6.97
C GLY A 172 26.73 -3.23 -6.42
N ILE A 173 26.93 -2.46 -5.34
CA ILE A 173 25.89 -1.71 -4.65
C ILE A 173 26.04 -0.22 -4.95
N SER A 174 24.92 0.43 -5.28
CA SER A 174 24.83 1.86 -5.60
C SER A 174 23.60 2.51 -4.99
N LEU A 175 23.51 3.85 -5.03
CA LEU A 175 22.36 4.62 -4.55
C LEU A 175 21.28 4.82 -5.62
N SER A 176 21.56 4.43 -6.86
CA SER A 176 20.62 4.52 -7.99
C SER A 176 20.94 3.45 -9.01
N GLY A 177 19.97 3.18 -9.88
CA GLY A 177 20.08 2.17 -10.94
C GLY A 177 18.99 1.10 -10.81
N ASP A 178 19.17 0.01 -11.56
CA ASP A 178 18.31 -1.16 -11.61
C ASP A 178 18.95 -2.32 -10.86
N GLY A 179 18.19 -3.01 -10.01
CA GLY A 179 18.64 -4.17 -9.26
C GLY A 179 17.77 -4.49 -8.05
N GLU A 180 18.27 -5.35 -7.16
CA GLU A 180 17.58 -5.72 -5.92
C GLU A 180 17.66 -4.61 -4.87
N ALA A 181 16.55 -4.41 -4.17
CA ALA A 181 16.45 -3.44 -3.08
C ALA A 181 17.20 -3.91 -1.84
N ILE A 182 18.22 -3.16 -1.45
CA ILE A 182 18.96 -3.32 -0.19
C ILE A 182 18.54 -2.20 0.75
N ILE A 183 17.90 -2.55 1.86
CA ILE A 183 17.21 -1.57 2.69
C ILE A 183 17.72 -1.60 4.12
N THR A 184 18.00 -0.42 4.67
CA THR A 184 18.26 -0.22 6.10
C THR A 184 17.07 0.51 6.72
N ASN A 185 16.47 -0.09 7.75
CA ASN A 185 15.40 0.54 8.51
C ASN A 185 16.00 1.47 9.57
N LEU A 186 15.59 2.72 9.58
CA LEU A 186 16.11 3.77 10.47
C LEU A 186 15.34 3.90 11.79
N ASN A 187 14.20 3.22 11.92
CA ASN A 187 13.28 3.38 13.06
C ASN A 187 13.01 2.07 13.83
N ASN A 188 13.41 0.89 13.33
CA ASN A 188 13.17 -0.38 14.01
C ASN A 188 14.36 -0.78 14.87
N PHE A 189 14.44 -0.25 16.08
CA PHE A 189 15.52 -0.54 17.02
C PHE A 189 15.35 -1.87 17.76
N ALA A 190 14.13 -2.36 17.87
CA ALA A 190 13.84 -3.66 18.48
C ALA A 190 14.34 -4.84 17.62
N MET A 191 14.37 -4.66 16.28
CA MET A 191 14.93 -5.62 15.33
C MET A 191 15.59 -4.82 14.20
N PRO A 192 16.82 -4.33 14.41
CA PRO A 192 17.50 -3.51 13.42
C PRO A 192 17.86 -4.33 12.19
N LEU A 193 17.28 -3.96 11.04
CA LEU A 193 17.58 -4.53 9.74
C LEU A 193 18.48 -3.54 9.00
N ILE A 194 19.77 -3.91 8.89
CA ILE A 194 20.81 -3.11 8.23
C ILE A 194 21.21 -3.82 6.95
N ARG A 195 21.08 -3.12 5.80
CA ARG A 195 21.37 -3.66 4.47
C ARG A 195 20.65 -5.00 4.21
N TYR A 196 19.38 -5.05 4.59
CA TYR A 196 18.51 -6.20 4.37
C TYR A 196 18.14 -6.30 2.90
N ASN A 197 18.40 -7.45 2.26
CA ASN A 197 17.93 -7.72 0.93
C ASN A 197 16.46 -8.10 0.97
N GLN A 198 15.60 -7.25 0.42
CA GLN A 198 14.17 -7.45 0.34
C GLN A 198 13.77 -8.42 -0.78
N CYS A 199 14.69 -8.73 -1.69
CA CYS A 199 14.48 -9.51 -2.91
C CYS A 199 13.45 -8.88 -3.87
N ASP A 200 13.17 -7.60 -3.74
CA ASP A 200 12.37 -6.84 -4.69
C ASP A 200 13.28 -6.20 -5.73
N CYS A 201 12.97 -6.39 -7.02
CA CYS A 201 13.66 -5.72 -8.12
C CYS A 201 13.06 -4.33 -8.34
N ILE A 202 13.90 -3.30 -8.24
CA ILE A 202 13.48 -1.90 -8.31
C ILE A 202 14.41 -1.10 -9.22
N VAL A 203 13.90 0.03 -9.72
CA VAL A 203 14.72 1.06 -10.40
C VAL A 203 14.66 2.33 -9.57
N VAL A 204 15.81 2.80 -9.08
CA VAL A 204 15.94 4.03 -8.31
C VAL A 204 16.61 5.11 -9.15
N ASP A 205 16.00 6.29 -9.23
CA ASP A 205 16.58 7.50 -9.83
C ASP A 205 16.78 8.58 -8.74
N ASN A 206 17.97 9.15 -8.72
CA ASN A 206 18.34 10.27 -7.85
C ASN A 206 18.88 11.48 -8.63
N SER A 207 18.78 11.46 -9.98
CA SER A 207 19.44 12.43 -10.87
C SER A 207 18.60 13.69 -11.12
N GLN A 208 17.27 13.64 -10.97
CA GLN A 208 16.38 14.73 -11.34
C GLN A 208 15.69 15.38 -10.13
N PRO A 209 15.60 16.72 -10.10
CA PRO A 209 14.69 17.41 -9.18
C PRO A 209 13.25 17.28 -9.70
N TYR A 210 12.45 16.43 -9.06
CA TYR A 210 11.02 16.35 -9.34
C TYR A 210 10.27 17.45 -8.57
N SER A 211 9.30 18.13 -9.20
CA SER A 211 8.61 19.29 -8.66
C SER A 211 7.87 19.01 -7.33
N CYS A 212 7.35 17.79 -7.16
CA CYS A 212 6.65 17.35 -5.96
C CYS A 212 7.59 16.89 -4.83
N VAL A 213 8.91 16.90 -5.03
CA VAL A 213 9.86 16.21 -4.18
C VAL A 213 10.95 17.13 -3.68
N ASN A 214 10.98 17.36 -2.36
CA ASN A 214 12.18 17.88 -1.69
C ASN A 214 13.28 16.79 -1.55
N ASN A 215 13.05 15.56 -2.00
CA ASN A 215 13.90 14.39 -1.84
C ASN A 215 14.37 13.85 -3.19
N ARG A 216 15.59 13.33 -3.19
CA ARG A 216 16.34 12.97 -4.40
C ARG A 216 16.14 11.51 -4.83
N ASN A 217 15.52 10.65 -3.99
CA ASN A 217 15.39 9.22 -4.30
C ASN A 217 13.96 8.90 -4.68
N ILE A 218 13.76 8.56 -5.95
CA ILE A 218 12.48 8.09 -6.49
C ILE A 218 12.64 6.65 -6.95
N ILE A 219 11.69 5.81 -6.61
CA ILE A 219 11.55 4.49 -7.20
C ILE A 219 10.73 4.66 -8.46
N CYS A 220 11.38 4.57 -9.62
CA CYS A 220 10.74 4.69 -10.93
C CYS A 220 9.87 3.48 -11.26
N HIS A 221 10.37 2.28 -10.91
CA HIS A 221 9.69 1.02 -11.15
C HIS A 221 9.91 0.06 -9.99
N ILE A 222 8.89 -0.76 -9.74
CA ILE A 222 8.94 -1.95 -8.89
C ILE A 222 8.58 -3.10 -9.80
N ASN A 223 9.57 -3.97 -10.09
CA ASN A 223 9.44 -5.06 -11.07
C ASN A 223 8.95 -6.37 -10.43
N GLY A 224 8.64 -6.38 -9.12
CA GLY A 224 8.29 -7.58 -8.37
C GLY A 224 9.48 -8.21 -7.68
N ARG A 225 9.32 -9.43 -7.18
CA ARG A 225 10.37 -10.15 -6.45
C ARG A 225 11.30 -10.88 -7.40
N SER A 226 12.59 -10.90 -7.08
CA SER A 226 13.58 -11.67 -7.84
C SER A 226 13.28 -13.18 -7.84
N SER A 227 12.59 -13.69 -6.81
CA SER A 227 12.11 -15.07 -6.74
C SER A 227 10.95 -15.40 -7.68
N ASP A 228 10.23 -14.40 -8.15
CA ASP A 228 9.02 -14.57 -8.99
C ASP A 228 9.34 -14.44 -10.48
N CYS A 229 10.62 -14.19 -10.82
CA CYS A 229 11.09 -14.12 -12.20
C CYS A 229 11.17 -15.52 -12.82
N ILE A 230 10.58 -15.69 -14.00
CA ILE A 230 10.71 -16.91 -14.80
C ILE A 230 11.80 -16.68 -15.86
N ALA A 231 12.91 -17.43 -15.75
CA ALA A 231 13.95 -17.40 -16.78
C ALA A 231 13.49 -18.19 -18.02
N LEU A 232 13.34 -17.54 -19.16
CA LEU A 232 13.10 -18.16 -20.48
C LEU A 232 14.36 -17.98 -21.34
N GLY A 233 15.29 -18.91 -21.22
CA GLY A 233 16.61 -18.81 -21.87
C GLY A 233 17.41 -17.62 -21.32
N ASP A 234 17.86 -16.72 -22.19
CA ASP A 234 18.60 -15.51 -21.79
C ASP A 234 17.69 -14.31 -21.42
N LYS A 235 16.36 -14.51 -21.29
CA LYS A 235 15.40 -13.48 -20.91
C LYS A 235 14.72 -13.84 -19.58
N GLU A 236 14.74 -12.89 -18.65
CA GLU A 236 13.89 -12.93 -17.46
C GLU A 236 12.54 -12.27 -17.76
N ILE A 237 11.44 -12.94 -17.41
CA ILE A 237 10.07 -12.41 -17.51
C ILE A 237 9.46 -12.44 -16.10
N ASN A 238 9.03 -11.27 -15.65
CA ASN A 238 8.24 -11.08 -14.43
C ASN A 238 6.74 -11.23 -14.72
#